data_5d82459696d3e2ed0088b2544ec2cced
#
_entry.id   5d82459696d3e2ed0088b2544ec2cced
#
_cell.length_a   1.000
_cell.length_b   1.000
_cell.length_c   1.000
_cell.angle_alpha   90.00
_cell.angle_beta   90.00
_cell.angle_gamma   90.00
#
_symmetry.space_group_name_H-M   'P 1'
#
loop_
_entity.id
_entity.type
_entity.pdbx_description
1 polymer ?
#
loop_
_entity_poly.entity_id
_entity_poly.type
_entity_poly.pdbx_seq_one_letter_code
_entity_poly.pdbx_strand_id
1 'polypeptide(L)'
;MNKLLELIENAKNIAITGHVSPDGDCTGSTLALYNYITENFEGKQVRVCLEKPSKKFLYMNGFDLISEDPFSEADLLVSLDASDRERLGSRGVMLDTAKESICIDHHVTNTNFAKFNIVEDFRSSTCELLYTLLDYNKISVNTAVCLYTGIVHDSGVFKYQSTTRQTMEIAGALIDKGFDFTKIIDDTYFKKNFNATRLLGLVLTNAKLIFDGKCCYGLLDYDTWTGYIDDKKKMDGIIDNLRNIDGVEIALFMYETAKDEHKVSLRSINADVSAIAAALGGGGHMRAAGATVHGKADELLENTILPMIKKELNG
;
A
#
# COMPACT_ATOMS: atom_id res chain seq x y z
N MET A 1 25.79 12.54 12.70
CA MET A 1 25.22 12.37 11.36
C MET A 1 24.92 10.90 11.20
N ASN A 2 23.70 10.51 10.81
CA ASN A 2 23.38 9.10 10.58
C ASN A 2 23.91 8.61 9.23
N LYS A 3 23.87 7.28 9.01
CA LYS A 3 24.46 6.67 7.80
C LYS A 3 23.82 7.15 6.50
N LEU A 4 22.51 7.42 6.47
CA LEU A 4 21.83 7.97 5.30
C LEU A 4 22.41 9.32 4.90
N LEU A 5 22.50 10.27 5.83
CA LEU A 5 23.01 11.62 5.55
C LEU A 5 24.50 11.62 5.19
N GLU A 6 25.31 10.73 5.80
CA GLU A 6 26.71 10.53 5.41
C GLU A 6 26.84 10.08 3.94
N LEU A 7 26.04 9.09 3.53
CA LEU A 7 26.06 8.58 2.15
C LEU A 7 25.58 9.64 1.15
N ILE A 8 24.52 10.38 1.49
CA ILE A 8 24.03 11.49 0.66
C ILE A 8 25.12 12.57 0.48
N GLU A 9 25.82 12.92 1.55
CA GLU A 9 26.87 13.94 1.50
C GLU A 9 28.02 13.57 0.54
N ASN A 10 28.40 12.28 0.53
CA ASN A 10 29.48 11.75 -0.29
C ASN A 10 29.09 11.44 -1.75
N ALA A 11 27.81 11.28 -2.06
CA ALA A 11 27.33 10.96 -3.41
C ALA A 11 27.06 12.23 -4.22
N LYS A 12 27.33 12.19 -5.52
CA LYS A 12 26.95 13.25 -6.48
C LYS A 12 25.69 12.84 -7.25
N ASN A 13 25.63 11.60 -7.73
CA ASN A 13 24.52 11.04 -8.48
C ASN A 13 23.74 10.09 -7.58
N ILE A 14 22.50 10.40 -7.26
CA ILE A 14 21.66 9.66 -6.32
C ILE A 14 20.43 9.14 -7.04
N ALA A 15 20.20 7.84 -7.00
CA ALA A 15 18.96 7.20 -7.40
C ALA A 15 18.12 6.89 -6.17
N ILE A 16 16.84 7.21 -6.23
CA ILE A 16 15.86 6.86 -5.20
C ILE A 16 14.84 5.93 -5.85
N THR A 17 14.52 4.82 -5.21
CA THR A 17 13.56 3.83 -5.71
C THR A 17 12.72 3.25 -4.58
N GLY A 18 11.68 2.50 -4.94
CA GLY A 18 10.80 1.79 -4.02
C GLY A 18 10.17 0.59 -4.70
N HIS A 19 9.13 0.02 -4.08
CA HIS A 19 8.52 -1.20 -4.57
C HIS A 19 7.66 -0.99 -5.84
N VAL A 20 7.40 -2.09 -6.57
CA VAL A 20 6.46 -2.14 -7.71
C VAL A 20 5.03 -1.86 -7.23
N SER A 21 4.22 -1.23 -8.07
CA SER A 21 2.87 -0.78 -7.72
C SER A 21 2.86 0.11 -6.48
N PRO A 22 3.61 1.24 -6.50
CA PRO A 22 3.85 2.07 -5.33
C PRO A 22 2.54 2.65 -4.76
N ASP A 23 2.41 2.51 -3.46
CA ASP A 23 1.31 3.07 -2.68
C ASP A 23 1.63 4.46 -2.11
N GLY A 24 0.93 4.86 -1.02
CA GLY A 24 1.13 6.17 -0.41
C GLY A 24 2.43 6.29 0.36
N ASP A 25 2.90 5.21 1.00
CA ASP A 25 4.14 5.23 1.76
C ASP A 25 5.37 5.17 0.86
N CYS A 26 5.35 4.27 -0.12
CA CYS A 26 6.41 4.18 -1.11
C CYS A 26 6.56 5.48 -1.91
N THR A 27 5.45 6.06 -2.40
CA THR A 27 5.46 7.34 -3.13
C THR A 27 5.88 8.49 -2.22
N GLY A 28 5.34 8.53 -1.01
CA GLY A 28 5.62 9.56 -0.02
C GLY A 28 7.08 9.57 0.42
N SER A 29 7.63 8.42 0.80
CA SER A 29 9.02 8.31 1.27
C SER A 29 10.03 8.64 0.16
N THR A 30 9.81 8.17 -1.07
CA THR A 30 10.70 8.46 -2.20
C THR A 30 10.69 9.94 -2.57
N LEU A 31 9.53 10.58 -2.65
CA LEU A 31 9.42 12.01 -2.95
C LEU A 31 9.82 12.90 -1.77
N ALA A 32 9.61 12.46 -0.52
CA ALA A 32 10.10 13.19 0.65
C ALA A 32 11.62 13.26 0.65
N LEU A 33 12.30 12.14 0.39
CA LEU A 33 13.76 12.13 0.32
C LEU A 33 14.29 12.95 -0.87
N TYR A 34 13.61 12.85 -2.03
CA TYR A 34 13.94 13.68 -3.19
C TYR A 34 13.90 15.19 -2.83
N ASN A 35 12.78 15.65 -2.26
CA ASN A 35 12.63 17.06 -1.86
C ASN A 35 13.68 17.46 -0.83
N TYR A 36 13.87 16.63 0.20
CA TYR A 36 14.85 16.92 1.25
C TYR A 36 16.28 17.09 0.70
N ILE A 37 16.70 16.20 -0.23
CA ILE A 37 18.04 16.28 -0.81
C ILE A 37 18.17 17.51 -1.71
N THR A 38 17.23 17.73 -2.61
CA THR A 38 17.33 18.83 -3.58
C THR A 38 17.24 20.20 -2.94
N GLU A 39 16.56 20.31 -1.81
CA GLU A 39 16.42 21.57 -1.07
C GLU A 39 17.58 21.86 -0.10
N ASN A 40 18.35 20.83 0.33
CA ASN A 40 19.36 21.02 1.39
C ASN A 40 20.79 20.65 1.00
N PHE A 41 21.01 20.03 -0.17
CA PHE A 41 22.33 19.60 -0.61
C PHE A 41 22.62 20.09 -2.03
N GLU A 42 23.43 21.13 -2.14
CA GLU A 42 23.78 21.71 -3.43
C GLU A 42 24.60 20.76 -4.30
N GLY A 43 24.42 20.87 -5.62
CA GLY A 43 25.21 20.13 -6.63
C GLY A 43 24.91 18.63 -6.74
N LYS A 44 23.89 18.12 -6.06
CA LYS A 44 23.46 16.73 -6.20
C LYS A 44 22.55 16.57 -7.42
N GLN A 45 22.74 15.47 -8.15
CA GLN A 45 21.83 15.01 -9.20
C GLN A 45 20.98 13.88 -8.64
N VAL A 46 19.70 14.15 -8.41
CA VAL A 46 18.78 13.18 -7.80
C VAL A 46 17.75 12.72 -8.82
N ARG A 47 17.56 11.43 -8.96
CA ARG A 47 16.52 10.82 -9.79
C ARG A 47 15.63 9.89 -8.98
N VAL A 48 14.32 10.03 -9.13
CA VAL A 48 13.34 9.10 -8.59
C VAL A 48 12.99 8.10 -9.68
N CYS A 49 13.42 6.85 -9.48
CA CYS A 49 13.18 5.72 -10.37
C CYS A 49 12.10 4.82 -9.76
N LEU A 50 10.85 5.01 -10.19
CA LEU A 50 9.70 4.33 -9.60
C LEU A 50 8.69 3.99 -10.68
N GLU A 51 7.90 2.92 -10.54
CA GLU A 51 6.69 2.76 -11.35
C GLU A 51 5.78 3.96 -11.15
N LYS A 52 5.01 4.31 -12.17
CA LYS A 52 4.14 5.48 -12.09
C LYS A 52 3.08 5.30 -11.01
N PRO A 53 3.11 6.10 -9.93
CA PRO A 53 2.14 5.98 -8.86
C PRO A 53 0.74 6.43 -9.29
N SER A 54 -0.24 6.17 -8.42
CA SER A 54 -1.60 6.64 -8.64
C SER A 54 -1.66 8.17 -8.79
N LYS A 55 -2.46 8.64 -9.75
CA LYS A 55 -2.69 10.08 -10.00
C LYS A 55 -3.23 10.85 -8.79
N LYS A 56 -3.76 10.17 -7.79
CA LYS A 56 -4.19 10.81 -6.53
C LYS A 56 -3.05 11.49 -5.77
N PHE A 57 -1.79 11.15 -6.10
CA PHE A 57 -0.57 11.71 -5.50
C PHE A 57 0.08 12.84 -6.31
N LEU A 58 -0.56 13.29 -7.40
CA LEU A 58 -0.06 14.39 -8.27
C LEU A 58 0.27 15.70 -7.54
N TYR A 59 -0.28 15.92 -6.36
CA TYR A 59 -0.02 17.12 -5.56
C TYR A 59 1.36 17.11 -4.85
N MET A 60 2.03 15.96 -4.79
CA MET A 60 3.38 15.86 -4.21
C MET A 60 4.40 16.49 -5.14
N ASN A 61 5.23 17.39 -4.60
CA ASN A 61 6.31 17.98 -5.37
C ASN A 61 7.29 16.91 -5.85
N GLY A 62 7.66 16.96 -7.12
CA GLY A 62 8.54 15.97 -7.75
C GLY A 62 7.79 14.79 -8.41
N PHE A 63 6.47 14.69 -8.29
CA PHE A 63 5.70 13.59 -8.89
C PHE A 63 5.92 13.46 -10.41
N ASP A 64 5.94 14.58 -11.13
CA ASP A 64 6.14 14.61 -12.58
C ASP A 64 7.58 14.27 -13.02
N LEU A 65 8.52 14.23 -12.09
CA LEU A 65 9.93 13.87 -12.33
C LEU A 65 10.20 12.37 -12.14
N ILE A 66 9.19 11.60 -11.73
CA ILE A 66 9.30 10.14 -11.57
C ILE A 66 9.53 9.51 -12.95
N SER A 67 10.60 8.70 -13.07
CA SER A 67 10.93 7.89 -14.24
C SER A 67 10.79 6.41 -13.92
N GLU A 68 10.27 5.63 -14.85
CA GLU A 68 10.24 4.17 -14.72
C GLU A 68 11.58 3.52 -15.08
N ASP A 69 12.44 4.26 -15.76
CA ASP A 69 13.74 3.75 -16.23
C ASP A 69 14.77 3.69 -15.09
N PRO A 70 15.55 2.61 -14.99
CA PRO A 70 16.67 2.53 -14.07
C PRO A 70 17.76 3.57 -14.37
N PHE A 71 18.44 4.06 -13.34
CA PHE A 71 19.55 4.98 -13.45
C PHE A 71 20.89 4.27 -13.17
N SER A 72 21.65 3.97 -14.23
CA SER A 72 22.87 3.14 -14.17
C SER A 72 24.12 3.83 -13.61
N GLU A 73 24.11 5.17 -13.49
CA GLU A 73 25.28 5.96 -13.10
C GLU A 73 25.20 6.47 -11.64
N ALA A 74 24.44 5.79 -10.79
CA ALA A 74 24.27 6.21 -9.40
C ALA A 74 25.54 5.96 -8.56
N ASP A 75 25.98 6.99 -7.85
CA ASP A 75 26.96 6.83 -6.77
C ASP A 75 26.29 6.18 -5.55
N LEU A 76 25.02 6.53 -5.31
CA LEU A 76 24.19 6.03 -4.22
C LEU A 76 22.81 5.63 -4.74
N LEU A 77 22.41 4.40 -4.44
CA LEU A 77 21.02 3.93 -4.54
C LEU A 77 20.38 3.96 -3.16
N VAL A 78 19.25 4.67 -3.03
CA VAL A 78 18.40 4.62 -1.84
C VAL A 78 17.12 3.89 -2.20
N SER A 79 16.91 2.72 -1.60
CA SER A 79 15.66 1.97 -1.68
C SER A 79 14.80 2.28 -0.47
N LEU A 80 13.55 2.66 -0.70
CA LEU A 80 12.57 3.00 0.33
C LEU A 80 11.35 2.10 0.20
N ASP A 81 10.87 1.60 1.33
CA ASP A 81 9.62 0.85 1.41
C ASP A 81 9.60 -0.41 0.51
N ALA A 82 10.66 -1.20 0.59
CA ALA A 82 10.77 -2.45 -0.15
C ALA A 82 11.43 -3.54 0.71
N SER A 83 10.74 -4.66 0.87
CA SER A 83 11.18 -5.78 1.72
C SER A 83 12.33 -6.59 1.13
N ASP A 84 12.48 -6.58 -0.19
CA ASP A 84 13.46 -7.39 -0.91
C ASP A 84 13.76 -6.80 -2.30
N ARG A 85 14.76 -7.40 -2.98
CA ARG A 85 15.19 -6.97 -4.31
C ARG A 85 14.10 -7.16 -5.38
N GLU A 86 13.33 -8.23 -5.29
CA GLU A 86 12.28 -8.58 -6.27
C GLU A 86 11.17 -7.52 -6.27
N ARG A 87 10.90 -6.94 -5.10
CA ARG A 87 9.94 -5.84 -4.95
C ARG A 87 10.37 -4.57 -5.70
N LEU A 88 11.63 -4.40 -6.04
CA LEU A 88 12.08 -3.27 -6.87
C LEU A 88 11.75 -3.46 -8.37
N GLY A 89 11.33 -4.66 -8.79
CA GLY A 89 11.07 -5.00 -10.19
C GLY A 89 12.30 -4.77 -11.08
N SER A 90 12.13 -4.20 -12.27
CA SER A 90 13.24 -3.92 -13.21
C SER A 90 14.30 -2.98 -12.62
N ARG A 91 13.98 -2.19 -11.62
CA ARG A 91 14.89 -1.24 -10.95
C ARG A 91 15.88 -1.93 -10.00
N GLY A 92 15.62 -3.20 -9.64
CA GLY A 92 16.56 -4.02 -8.87
C GLY A 92 17.94 -4.16 -9.49
N VAL A 93 18.08 -3.95 -10.79
CA VAL A 93 19.40 -3.94 -11.48
C VAL A 93 20.31 -2.82 -10.97
N MET A 94 19.76 -1.73 -10.45
CA MET A 94 20.54 -0.63 -9.89
C MET A 94 21.37 -1.03 -8.65
N LEU A 95 20.98 -2.09 -7.93
CA LEU A 95 21.77 -2.65 -6.83
C LEU A 95 23.13 -3.20 -7.30
N ASP A 96 23.21 -3.67 -8.53
CA ASP A 96 24.43 -4.25 -9.10
C ASP A 96 25.36 -3.16 -9.69
N THR A 97 24.81 -1.98 -10.02
CA THR A 97 25.53 -0.92 -10.73
C THR A 97 25.88 0.28 -9.86
N ALA A 98 25.12 0.55 -8.81
CA ALA A 98 25.39 1.64 -7.87
C ALA A 98 26.65 1.36 -7.04
N LYS A 99 27.46 2.42 -6.80
CA LYS A 99 28.67 2.30 -5.97
C LYS A 99 28.34 1.96 -4.53
N GLU A 100 27.30 2.62 -3.98
CA GLU A 100 26.77 2.36 -2.65
C GLU A 100 25.25 2.18 -2.71
N SER A 101 24.71 1.38 -1.77
CA SER A 101 23.24 1.19 -1.65
C SER A 101 22.79 1.17 -0.20
N ILE A 102 21.65 1.78 0.08
CA ILE A 102 20.99 1.76 1.37
C ILE A 102 19.51 1.46 1.20
N CYS A 103 18.99 0.56 2.04
CA CYS A 103 17.56 0.29 2.19
C CYS A 103 17.05 0.92 3.48
N ILE A 104 15.91 1.60 3.41
CA ILE A 104 15.17 2.12 4.56
C ILE A 104 13.76 1.54 4.47
N ASP A 105 13.36 0.74 5.45
CA ASP A 105 12.13 -0.04 5.36
C ASP A 105 11.55 -0.36 6.75
N HIS A 106 10.25 -0.60 6.80
CA HIS A 106 9.55 -0.98 8.02
C HIS A 106 8.92 -2.39 7.94
N HIS A 107 9.13 -3.12 6.86
CA HIS A 107 8.56 -4.45 6.70
C HIS A 107 9.30 -5.51 7.54
N VAL A 108 8.57 -6.27 8.35
CA VAL A 108 9.11 -7.40 9.15
C VAL A 108 9.78 -8.48 8.27
N THR A 109 9.37 -8.57 7.00
CA THR A 109 9.90 -9.53 6.02
C THR A 109 11.13 -9.04 5.26
N ASN A 110 11.70 -7.89 5.64
CA ASN A 110 12.86 -7.34 4.95
C ASN A 110 14.06 -8.29 4.98
N THR A 111 14.69 -8.49 3.81
CA THR A 111 15.80 -9.43 3.62
C THR A 111 17.18 -8.81 3.78
N ASN A 112 17.27 -7.51 4.13
CA ASN A 112 18.52 -6.75 4.24
C ASN A 112 19.37 -6.79 2.93
N PHE A 113 18.73 -6.56 1.80
CA PHE A 113 19.28 -6.78 0.46
C PHE A 113 20.24 -5.69 -0.04
N ALA A 114 20.32 -4.53 0.60
CA ALA A 114 21.25 -3.45 0.27
C ALA A 114 22.57 -3.58 1.03
N LYS A 115 23.61 -2.81 0.64
CA LYS A 115 24.87 -2.75 1.40
C LYS A 115 24.69 -2.25 2.82
N PHE A 116 23.81 -1.25 2.99
CA PHE A 116 23.39 -0.74 4.30
C PHE A 116 21.88 -0.89 4.40
N ASN A 117 21.39 -1.27 5.59
CA ASN A 117 19.97 -1.44 5.81
C ASN A 117 19.59 -0.81 7.15
N ILE A 118 18.57 0.04 7.13
CA ILE A 118 17.91 0.63 8.30
C ILE A 118 16.48 0.12 8.28
N VAL A 119 16.20 -0.91 9.08
CA VAL A 119 14.90 -1.59 9.11
C VAL A 119 14.35 -1.53 10.52
N GLU A 120 13.16 -0.93 10.69
CA GLU A 120 12.47 -0.80 11.98
C GLU A 120 11.01 -1.24 11.82
N ASP A 121 10.73 -2.52 12.05
CA ASP A 121 9.43 -3.17 11.83
C ASP A 121 8.31 -2.74 12.80
N PHE A 122 8.67 -2.03 13.86
CA PHE A 122 7.73 -1.43 14.80
C PHE A 122 7.19 -0.05 14.36
N ARG A 123 7.72 0.51 13.29
CA ARG A 123 7.24 1.78 12.71
C ARG A 123 5.93 1.58 11.97
N SER A 124 5.09 2.60 11.98
CA SER A 124 3.82 2.56 11.23
C SER A 124 4.03 2.64 9.72
N SER A 125 5.17 3.18 9.28
CA SER A 125 5.49 3.41 7.86
C SER A 125 6.98 3.70 7.65
N THR A 126 7.47 3.53 6.43
CA THR A 126 8.80 3.98 6.01
C THR A 126 8.93 5.51 6.09
N CYS A 127 7.84 6.25 5.85
CA CYS A 127 7.82 7.71 6.04
C CYS A 127 8.03 8.11 7.50
N GLU A 128 7.47 7.40 8.47
CA GLU A 128 7.73 7.60 9.90
C GLU A 128 9.21 7.36 10.22
N LEU A 129 9.77 6.25 9.74
CA LEU A 129 11.19 5.95 9.92
C LEU A 129 12.08 7.01 9.28
N LEU A 130 11.79 7.38 8.02
CA LEU A 130 12.56 8.39 7.30
C LEU A 130 12.57 9.74 8.03
N TYR A 131 11.42 10.18 8.59
CA TYR A 131 11.37 11.39 9.41
C TYR A 131 12.41 11.38 10.54
N THR A 132 12.63 10.26 11.20
CA THR A 132 13.59 10.15 12.32
C THR A 132 15.06 10.25 11.87
N LEU A 133 15.32 10.03 10.58
CA LEU A 133 16.65 10.11 9.98
C LEU A 133 16.98 11.52 9.42
N LEU A 134 15.97 12.38 9.28
CA LEU A 134 16.13 13.73 8.73
C LEU A 134 16.24 14.77 9.86
N ASP A 135 16.89 15.90 9.55
CA ASP A 135 16.87 17.06 10.44
C ASP A 135 15.54 17.79 10.30
N TYR A 136 14.73 17.82 11.36
CA TYR A 136 13.42 18.47 11.38
C TYR A 136 13.47 19.94 10.92
N ASN A 137 14.53 20.68 11.28
CA ASN A 137 14.63 22.10 10.91
C ASN A 137 14.84 22.31 9.40
N LYS A 138 15.28 21.26 8.70
CA LYS A 138 15.49 21.23 7.25
C LYS A 138 14.33 20.59 6.48
N ILE A 139 13.32 20.09 7.17
CA ILE A 139 12.09 19.56 6.53
C ILE A 139 11.26 20.75 6.05
N SER A 140 11.16 20.90 4.74
CA SER A 140 10.27 21.88 4.09
C SER A 140 8.80 21.42 4.11
N VAL A 141 7.91 22.30 3.66
CA VAL A 141 6.49 21.95 3.44
C VAL A 141 6.35 20.81 2.41
N ASN A 142 7.15 20.84 1.32
CA ASN A 142 7.11 19.78 0.29
C ASN A 142 7.50 18.43 0.86
N THR A 143 8.59 18.36 1.61
CA THR A 143 9.03 17.14 2.31
C THR A 143 7.97 16.68 3.31
N ALA A 144 7.38 17.61 4.09
CA ALA A 144 6.38 17.30 5.11
C ALA A 144 5.08 16.70 4.50
N VAL A 145 4.59 17.26 3.40
CA VAL A 145 3.42 16.75 2.65
C VAL A 145 3.64 15.31 2.24
N CYS A 146 4.81 14.97 1.69
CA CYS A 146 5.15 13.63 1.26
C CYS A 146 5.21 12.64 2.44
N LEU A 147 5.93 12.99 3.52
CA LEU A 147 6.03 12.18 4.73
C LEU A 147 4.66 11.94 5.37
N TYR A 148 3.87 13.01 5.52
CA TYR A 148 2.54 12.92 6.11
C TYR A 148 1.62 11.99 5.31
N THR A 149 1.68 12.07 3.98
CA THR A 149 0.88 11.21 3.12
C THR A 149 1.20 9.72 3.34
N GLY A 150 2.49 9.35 3.40
CA GLY A 150 2.87 7.96 3.67
C GLY A 150 2.38 7.48 5.02
N ILE A 151 2.60 8.27 6.08
CA ILE A 151 2.12 7.94 7.44
C ILE A 151 0.60 7.73 7.45
N VAL A 152 -0.17 8.63 6.83
CA VAL A 152 -1.64 8.51 6.76
C VAL A 152 -2.08 7.25 6.05
N HIS A 153 -1.43 6.91 4.93
CA HIS A 153 -1.81 5.76 4.13
C HIS A 153 -1.52 4.45 4.83
N ASP A 154 -0.35 4.31 5.41
CA ASP A 154 0.10 3.06 5.99
C ASP A 154 -0.44 2.81 7.40
N SER A 155 -0.75 3.87 8.13
CA SER A 155 -1.47 3.79 9.40
C SER A 155 -3.00 3.62 9.26
N GLY A 156 -3.51 3.64 8.02
CA GLY A 156 -4.95 3.63 7.76
C GLY A 156 -5.68 4.80 8.39
N VAL A 157 -5.14 6.01 8.22
CA VAL A 157 -5.59 7.24 8.90
C VAL A 157 -5.55 7.06 10.42
N PHE A 158 -4.41 6.57 10.91
CA PHE A 158 -4.13 6.33 12.35
C PHE A 158 -5.04 5.28 13.02
N LYS A 159 -5.66 4.40 12.23
CA LYS A 159 -6.59 3.37 12.73
C LYS A 159 -5.88 2.04 13.05
N TYR A 160 -4.76 1.74 12.38
CA TYR A 160 -4.12 0.44 12.52
C TYR A 160 -3.27 0.34 13.79
N GLN A 161 -3.05 -0.89 14.25
CA GLN A 161 -2.32 -1.17 15.50
C GLN A 161 -0.85 -0.73 15.47
N SER A 162 -0.27 -0.53 14.30
CA SER A 162 1.06 0.05 14.10
C SER A 162 1.13 1.53 14.50
N THR A 163 -0.02 2.21 14.65
CA THR A 163 -0.08 3.61 15.11
C THR A 163 0.34 3.71 16.56
N THR A 164 1.41 4.42 16.83
CA THR A 164 1.95 4.64 18.18
C THR A 164 1.81 6.10 18.60
N ARG A 165 2.15 6.40 19.86
CA ARG A 165 2.31 7.78 20.32
C ARG A 165 3.29 8.55 19.43
N GLN A 166 4.42 7.94 19.06
CA GLN A 166 5.43 8.58 18.22
C GLN A 166 4.91 8.87 16.81
N THR A 167 4.11 7.97 16.22
CA THR A 167 3.43 8.22 14.94
C THR A 167 2.59 9.50 15.01
N MET A 168 1.81 9.69 16.09
CA MET A 168 0.96 10.88 16.27
C MET A 168 1.78 12.14 16.52
N GLU A 169 2.86 12.06 17.29
CA GLU A 169 3.78 13.19 17.56
C GLU A 169 4.46 13.65 16.27
N ILE A 170 4.92 12.71 15.44
CA ILE A 170 5.53 13.01 14.12
C ILE A 170 4.49 13.62 13.17
N ALA A 171 3.30 13.04 13.09
CA ALA A 171 2.22 13.59 12.26
C ALA A 171 1.86 15.03 12.69
N GLY A 172 1.76 15.30 13.99
CA GLY A 172 1.54 16.63 14.53
C GLY A 172 2.66 17.62 14.15
N ALA A 173 3.92 17.21 14.30
CA ALA A 173 5.07 18.03 13.93
C ALA A 173 5.12 18.34 12.41
N LEU A 174 4.67 17.39 11.57
CA LEU A 174 4.55 17.63 10.14
C LEU A 174 3.43 18.63 9.82
N ILE A 175 2.26 18.53 10.49
CA ILE A 175 1.13 19.46 10.34
C ILE A 175 1.57 20.88 10.69
N ASP A 176 2.44 21.08 11.67
CA ASP A 176 2.98 22.39 12.06
C ASP A 176 3.78 23.08 10.93
N LYS A 177 4.17 22.34 9.87
CA LYS A 177 4.77 22.94 8.67
C LYS A 177 3.76 23.72 7.80
N GLY A 178 2.46 23.63 8.07
CA GLY A 178 1.44 24.56 7.56
C GLY A 178 0.83 24.18 6.20
N PHE A 179 0.60 22.90 5.93
CA PHE A 179 -0.15 22.43 4.77
C PHE A 179 -1.58 21.96 5.13
N ASP A 180 -2.45 21.86 4.15
CA ASP A 180 -3.82 21.35 4.34
C ASP A 180 -3.84 19.82 4.45
N PHE A 181 -3.62 19.33 5.66
CA PHE A 181 -3.59 17.90 5.95
C PHE A 181 -4.96 17.22 5.79
N THR A 182 -6.06 17.95 6.03
CA THR A 182 -7.42 17.41 5.85
C THR A 182 -7.70 17.13 4.40
N LYS A 183 -7.26 18.02 3.51
CA LYS A 183 -7.38 17.82 2.07
C LYS A 183 -6.60 16.60 1.59
N ILE A 184 -5.41 16.34 2.15
CA ILE A 184 -4.63 15.14 1.83
C ILE A 184 -5.42 13.88 2.17
N ILE A 185 -5.96 13.79 3.40
CA ILE A 185 -6.75 12.66 3.85
C ILE A 185 -7.99 12.46 2.96
N ASP A 186 -8.74 13.53 2.73
CA ASP A 186 -9.97 13.46 1.94
C ASP A 186 -9.69 13.02 0.50
N ASP A 187 -8.76 13.69 -0.18
CA ASP A 187 -8.51 13.47 -1.61
C ASP A 187 -7.84 12.13 -1.91
N THR A 188 -7.06 11.59 -0.97
CA THR A 188 -6.25 10.39 -1.25
C THR A 188 -6.77 9.12 -0.60
N TYR A 189 -7.53 9.23 0.50
CA TYR A 189 -8.01 8.09 1.26
C TYR A 189 -9.54 7.93 1.19
N PHE A 190 -10.30 9.00 1.42
CA PHE A 190 -11.76 8.91 1.52
C PHE A 190 -12.51 9.14 0.20
N LYS A 191 -12.05 10.05 -0.67
CA LYS A 191 -12.74 10.30 -1.94
C LYS A 191 -12.73 9.08 -2.84
N LYS A 192 -13.89 8.72 -3.34
CA LYS A 192 -14.11 7.59 -4.23
C LYS A 192 -14.77 8.08 -5.54
N ASN A 193 -14.55 7.33 -6.61
CA ASN A 193 -15.22 7.56 -7.88
C ASN A 193 -16.73 7.34 -7.71
N PHE A 194 -17.56 8.20 -8.31
CA PHE A 194 -19.01 8.14 -8.19
C PHE A 194 -19.60 6.79 -8.61
N ASN A 195 -19.16 6.25 -9.75
CA ASN A 195 -19.64 4.97 -10.25
C ASN A 195 -19.17 3.79 -9.36
N ALA A 196 -17.94 3.86 -8.84
CA ALA A 196 -17.44 2.88 -7.87
C ALA A 196 -18.26 2.92 -6.56
N THR A 197 -18.66 4.11 -6.11
CA THR A 197 -19.53 4.27 -4.94
C THR A 197 -20.93 3.71 -5.20
N ARG A 198 -21.49 3.90 -6.40
CA ARG A 198 -22.77 3.28 -6.78
C ARG A 198 -22.67 1.76 -6.81
N LEU A 199 -21.57 1.23 -7.36
CA LEU A 199 -21.33 -0.21 -7.39
C LEU A 199 -21.20 -0.79 -5.97
N LEU A 200 -20.48 -0.11 -5.07
CA LEU A 200 -20.45 -0.47 -3.65
C LEU A 200 -21.86 -0.49 -3.05
N GLY A 201 -22.68 0.55 -3.30
CA GLY A 201 -24.07 0.59 -2.85
C GLY A 201 -24.89 -0.60 -3.35
N LEU A 202 -24.71 -0.98 -4.62
CA LEU A 202 -25.37 -2.16 -5.20
C LEU A 202 -24.95 -3.45 -4.49
N VAL A 203 -23.65 -3.64 -4.25
CA VAL A 203 -23.17 -4.82 -3.53
C VAL A 203 -23.71 -4.88 -2.12
N LEU A 204 -23.69 -3.77 -1.37
CA LEU A 204 -24.19 -3.73 0.00
C LEU A 204 -25.71 -3.97 0.08
N THR A 205 -26.47 -3.46 -0.87
CA THR A 205 -27.93 -3.67 -0.93
C THR A 205 -28.28 -5.15 -1.18
N ASN A 206 -27.46 -5.85 -1.97
CA ASN A 206 -27.66 -7.26 -2.32
C ASN A 206 -26.84 -8.23 -1.44
N ALA A 207 -26.03 -7.72 -0.52
CA ALA A 207 -25.24 -8.55 0.38
C ALA A 207 -26.12 -9.43 1.26
N LYS A 208 -25.62 -10.62 1.57
CA LYS A 208 -26.33 -11.57 2.41
C LYS A 208 -25.54 -11.86 3.68
N LEU A 209 -26.26 -11.81 4.81
CA LEU A 209 -25.79 -12.25 6.12
C LEU A 209 -26.22 -13.70 6.34
N ILE A 210 -25.26 -14.56 6.68
CA ILE A 210 -25.47 -15.99 6.93
C ILE A 210 -24.68 -16.43 8.17
N PHE A 211 -24.91 -17.67 8.61
CA PHE A 211 -24.26 -18.25 9.80
C PHE A 211 -24.44 -17.36 11.04
N ASP A 212 -25.71 -17.07 11.37
CA ASP A 212 -26.11 -16.23 12.52
C ASP A 212 -25.45 -14.83 12.47
N GLY A 213 -25.28 -14.27 11.25
CA GLY A 213 -24.71 -12.95 11.04
C GLY A 213 -23.18 -12.91 11.05
N LYS A 214 -22.49 -14.04 11.29
CA LYS A 214 -21.03 -14.09 11.35
C LYS A 214 -20.34 -14.04 10.00
N CYS A 215 -21.06 -14.26 8.90
CA CYS A 215 -20.51 -14.12 7.56
C CYS A 215 -21.39 -13.20 6.72
N CYS A 216 -20.74 -12.24 6.04
CA CYS A 216 -21.38 -11.40 5.03
C CYS A 216 -20.73 -11.66 3.67
N TYR A 217 -21.56 -11.86 2.63
CA TYR A 217 -21.01 -11.98 1.29
C TYR A 217 -21.74 -11.10 0.28
N GLY A 218 -20.97 -10.67 -0.75
CA GLY A 218 -21.44 -9.95 -1.92
C GLY A 218 -20.94 -10.61 -3.20
N LEU A 219 -21.80 -10.59 -4.23
CA LEU A 219 -21.50 -11.17 -5.55
C LEU A 219 -21.67 -10.11 -6.63
N LEU A 220 -20.87 -10.18 -7.69
CA LEU A 220 -21.03 -9.38 -8.90
C LEU A 220 -20.76 -10.23 -10.14
N ASP A 221 -21.68 -10.20 -11.09
CA ASP A 221 -21.45 -10.70 -12.44
C ASP A 221 -20.64 -9.69 -13.28
N TYR A 222 -20.09 -10.18 -14.40
CA TYR A 222 -19.22 -9.42 -15.29
C TYR A 222 -19.96 -8.19 -15.89
N ASP A 223 -21.16 -8.39 -16.42
CA ASP A 223 -21.92 -7.33 -17.08
C ASP A 223 -22.33 -6.23 -16.10
N THR A 224 -22.67 -6.62 -14.87
CA THR A 224 -23.05 -5.66 -13.82
C THR A 224 -21.87 -4.73 -13.51
N TRP A 225 -20.71 -5.26 -13.13
CA TRP A 225 -19.63 -4.36 -12.69
C TRP A 225 -19.01 -3.55 -13.84
N THR A 226 -18.90 -4.13 -15.06
CA THR A 226 -18.42 -3.42 -16.24
C THR A 226 -19.35 -2.30 -16.70
N GLY A 227 -20.63 -2.40 -16.37
CA GLY A 227 -21.60 -1.31 -16.58
C GLY A 227 -21.38 -0.09 -15.67
N TYR A 228 -20.64 -0.23 -14.58
CA TYR A 228 -20.34 0.87 -13.66
C TYR A 228 -18.91 1.40 -13.79
N ILE A 229 -17.94 0.51 -13.98
CA ILE A 229 -16.52 0.85 -13.94
C ILE A 229 -15.77 0.15 -15.08
N ASP A 230 -14.67 0.76 -15.49
CA ASP A 230 -13.78 0.31 -16.58
C ASP A 230 -12.50 -0.41 -16.04
N ASP A 231 -12.26 -0.35 -14.74
CA ASP A 231 -11.09 -0.95 -14.10
C ASP A 231 -11.48 -1.60 -12.77
N LYS A 232 -11.19 -2.89 -12.64
CA LYS A 232 -11.45 -3.69 -11.44
C LYS A 232 -10.76 -3.16 -10.17
N LYS A 233 -9.66 -2.40 -10.31
CA LYS A 233 -9.02 -1.72 -9.17
C LYS A 233 -9.96 -0.72 -8.47
N LYS A 234 -10.98 -0.23 -9.18
CA LYS A 234 -12.01 0.66 -8.60
C LYS A 234 -12.98 -0.07 -7.66
N MET A 235 -12.92 -1.41 -7.56
CA MET A 235 -13.67 -2.21 -6.58
C MET A 235 -12.95 -2.34 -5.23
N ASP A 236 -11.74 -1.82 -5.11
CA ASP A 236 -10.99 -1.85 -3.85
C ASP A 236 -11.79 -1.23 -2.71
N GLY A 237 -11.81 -1.94 -1.58
CA GLY A 237 -12.55 -1.53 -0.37
C GLY A 237 -13.98 -2.07 -0.29
N ILE A 238 -14.56 -2.69 -1.33
CA ILE A 238 -15.89 -3.34 -1.23
C ILE A 238 -15.88 -4.40 -0.15
N ILE A 239 -14.89 -5.27 -0.15
CA ILE A 239 -14.77 -6.37 0.83
C ILE A 239 -14.62 -5.84 2.27
N ASP A 240 -13.94 -4.72 2.47
CA ASP A 240 -13.76 -4.12 3.80
C ASP A 240 -15.07 -3.53 4.32
N ASN A 241 -15.93 -3.00 3.45
CA ASN A 241 -17.26 -2.54 3.85
C ASN A 241 -18.15 -3.72 4.28
N LEU A 242 -18.05 -4.88 3.62
CA LEU A 242 -18.77 -6.09 4.05
C LEU A 242 -18.26 -6.60 5.42
N ARG A 243 -16.92 -6.57 5.63
CA ARG A 243 -16.32 -6.98 6.91
C ARG A 243 -16.68 -6.03 8.06
N ASN A 244 -16.85 -4.75 7.79
CA ASN A 244 -17.12 -3.74 8.80
C ASN A 244 -18.60 -3.73 9.27
N ILE A 245 -19.44 -4.63 8.76
CA ILE A 245 -20.81 -4.82 9.27
C ILE A 245 -20.73 -5.45 10.67
N ASP A 246 -21.48 -4.91 11.60
CA ASP A 246 -21.49 -5.38 12.99
C ASP A 246 -21.84 -6.87 13.09
N GLY A 247 -21.07 -7.61 13.88
CA GLY A 247 -21.22 -9.06 14.07
C GLY A 247 -20.53 -9.93 13.01
N VAL A 248 -20.05 -9.35 11.91
CA VAL A 248 -19.37 -10.11 10.84
C VAL A 248 -17.94 -10.47 11.24
N GLU A 249 -17.65 -11.77 11.30
CA GLU A 249 -16.31 -12.31 11.50
C GLU A 249 -15.58 -12.54 10.17
N ILE A 250 -16.28 -13.10 9.15
CA ILE A 250 -15.71 -13.33 7.81
C ILE A 250 -16.56 -12.63 6.75
N ALA A 251 -15.90 -11.84 5.90
CA ALA A 251 -16.50 -11.30 4.68
C ALA A 251 -15.97 -12.01 3.45
N LEU A 252 -16.85 -12.25 2.49
CA LEU A 252 -16.56 -12.80 1.17
C LEU A 252 -17.06 -11.84 0.10
N PHE A 253 -16.19 -11.49 -0.84
CA PHE A 253 -16.56 -10.77 -2.06
C PHE A 253 -16.11 -11.59 -3.26
N MET A 254 -17.06 -12.00 -4.12
CA MET A 254 -16.77 -12.76 -5.34
C MET A 254 -17.31 -12.00 -6.56
N TYR A 255 -16.47 -11.82 -7.56
CA TYR A 255 -16.88 -11.19 -8.81
C TYR A 255 -16.32 -11.91 -10.03
N GLU A 256 -17.11 -11.96 -11.09
CA GLU A 256 -16.74 -12.58 -12.34
C GLU A 256 -15.72 -11.72 -13.10
N THR A 257 -14.61 -12.32 -13.54
CA THR A 257 -13.56 -11.67 -14.33
C THR A 257 -13.61 -12.04 -15.81
N ALA A 258 -14.10 -13.24 -16.10
CA ALA A 258 -14.42 -13.75 -17.41
C ALA A 258 -15.49 -14.83 -17.23
N LYS A 259 -16.06 -15.34 -18.32
CA LYS A 259 -17.08 -16.40 -18.27
C LYS A 259 -16.60 -17.57 -17.43
N ASP A 260 -17.35 -17.90 -16.38
CA ASP A 260 -17.06 -18.98 -15.44
C ASP A 260 -15.67 -18.84 -14.72
N GLU A 261 -15.10 -17.64 -14.67
CA GLU A 261 -13.89 -17.30 -13.90
C GLU A 261 -14.23 -16.20 -12.89
N HIS A 262 -13.96 -16.47 -11.62
CA HIS A 262 -14.30 -15.56 -10.53
C HIS A 262 -13.09 -15.24 -9.65
N LYS A 263 -12.95 -13.98 -9.30
CA LYS A 263 -12.04 -13.54 -8.23
C LYS A 263 -12.77 -13.63 -6.90
N VAL A 264 -12.16 -14.34 -5.96
CA VAL A 264 -12.62 -14.48 -4.57
C VAL A 264 -11.71 -13.66 -3.68
N SER A 265 -12.29 -12.79 -2.87
CA SER A 265 -11.61 -12.02 -1.84
C SER A 265 -12.21 -12.37 -0.48
N LEU A 266 -11.36 -12.60 0.51
CA LEU A 266 -11.74 -12.96 1.87
C LEU A 266 -11.09 -11.99 2.86
N ARG A 267 -11.85 -11.55 3.86
CA ARG A 267 -11.36 -10.78 5.01
C ARG A 267 -11.96 -11.35 6.28
N SER A 268 -11.21 -11.27 7.37
CA SER A 268 -11.70 -11.68 8.69
C SER A 268 -11.25 -10.72 9.78
N ILE A 269 -11.81 -10.88 10.96
CA ILE A 269 -11.34 -10.21 12.19
C ILE A 269 -10.32 -11.10 12.90
N ASN A 270 -10.66 -12.35 13.20
CA ASN A 270 -9.81 -13.31 13.92
C ASN A 270 -9.58 -14.62 13.17
N ALA A 271 -10.53 -15.06 12.34
CA ALA A 271 -10.48 -16.33 11.61
C ALA A 271 -9.35 -16.37 10.57
N ASP A 272 -8.82 -17.56 10.28
CA ASP A 272 -7.78 -17.75 9.27
C ASP A 272 -8.38 -18.01 7.88
N VAL A 273 -8.55 -16.92 7.11
CA VAL A 273 -9.03 -17.03 5.74
C VAL A 273 -7.95 -17.43 4.73
N SER A 274 -6.67 -17.47 5.14
CA SER A 274 -5.59 -17.91 4.25
C SER A 274 -5.68 -19.40 3.93
N ALA A 275 -6.11 -20.21 4.89
CA ALA A 275 -6.35 -21.64 4.69
C ALA A 275 -7.47 -21.90 3.67
N ILE A 276 -8.54 -21.10 3.70
CA ILE A 276 -9.63 -21.18 2.70
C ILE A 276 -9.09 -20.80 1.31
N ALA A 277 -8.37 -19.70 1.20
CA ALA A 277 -7.83 -19.24 -0.08
C ALA A 277 -6.83 -20.27 -0.66
N ALA A 278 -5.97 -20.86 0.16
CA ALA A 278 -5.01 -21.89 -0.26
C ALA A 278 -5.73 -23.15 -0.78
N ALA A 279 -6.81 -23.57 -0.13
CA ALA A 279 -7.63 -24.70 -0.59
C ALA A 279 -8.34 -24.41 -1.92
N LEU A 280 -8.56 -23.15 -2.27
CA LEU A 280 -9.09 -22.67 -3.56
C LEU A 280 -7.99 -22.41 -4.61
N GLY A 281 -6.74 -22.78 -4.34
CA GLY A 281 -5.61 -22.56 -5.25
C GLY A 281 -5.07 -21.12 -5.25
N GLY A 282 -5.41 -20.34 -4.24
CA GLY A 282 -4.92 -18.98 -4.03
C GLY A 282 -3.98 -18.87 -2.83
N GLY A 283 -4.01 -17.71 -2.13
CA GLY A 283 -3.17 -17.47 -0.96
C GLY A 283 -3.45 -16.12 -0.33
N GLY A 284 -2.62 -15.78 0.65
CA GLY A 284 -2.70 -14.53 1.39
C GLY A 284 -2.26 -14.68 2.83
N HIS A 285 -2.69 -13.74 3.66
CA HIS A 285 -2.43 -13.72 5.09
C HIS A 285 -3.66 -14.15 5.87
N MET A 286 -3.47 -14.48 7.14
CA MET A 286 -4.51 -14.95 8.05
C MET A 286 -5.83 -14.16 7.94
N ARG A 287 -5.77 -12.83 7.90
CA ARG A 287 -6.96 -11.94 7.87
C ARG A 287 -7.33 -11.38 6.51
N ALA A 288 -6.54 -11.66 5.46
CA ALA A 288 -6.72 -11.12 4.13
C ALA A 288 -6.16 -12.06 3.08
N ALA A 289 -7.02 -12.74 2.35
CA ALA A 289 -6.62 -13.73 1.37
C ALA A 289 -7.53 -13.69 0.14
N GLY A 290 -7.12 -14.33 -0.95
CA GLY A 290 -7.92 -14.42 -2.17
C GLY A 290 -7.48 -15.54 -3.09
N ALA A 291 -8.38 -15.88 -4.00
CA ALA A 291 -8.16 -16.92 -5.01
C ALA A 291 -8.81 -16.51 -6.34
N THR A 292 -8.45 -17.22 -7.41
CA THR A 292 -9.21 -17.23 -8.66
C THR A 292 -9.78 -18.63 -8.82
N VAL A 293 -11.09 -18.74 -9.03
CA VAL A 293 -11.81 -20.02 -9.12
C VAL A 293 -12.56 -20.10 -10.44
N HIS A 294 -12.76 -21.32 -10.94
CA HIS A 294 -13.41 -21.58 -12.21
C HIS A 294 -14.64 -22.47 -12.02
N GLY A 295 -15.76 -22.08 -12.62
CA GLY A 295 -17.04 -22.77 -12.58
C GLY A 295 -18.20 -21.81 -12.38
N LYS A 296 -19.42 -22.33 -12.28
CA LYS A 296 -20.60 -21.49 -12.07
C LYS A 296 -20.62 -20.90 -10.67
N ALA A 297 -20.92 -19.60 -10.58
CA ALA A 297 -20.87 -18.83 -9.34
C ALA A 297 -21.66 -19.49 -8.20
N ASP A 298 -22.91 -19.89 -8.44
CA ASP A 298 -23.78 -20.47 -7.42
C ASP A 298 -23.25 -21.83 -6.93
N GLU A 299 -22.76 -22.70 -7.85
CA GLU A 299 -22.18 -24.00 -7.50
C GLU A 299 -20.91 -23.87 -6.68
N LEU A 300 -20.02 -22.92 -7.06
CA LEU A 300 -18.79 -22.62 -6.32
C LEU A 300 -19.09 -22.05 -4.92
N LEU A 301 -20.04 -21.13 -4.85
CA LEU A 301 -20.44 -20.52 -3.60
C LEU A 301 -21.02 -21.55 -2.63
N GLU A 302 -22.09 -22.25 -3.04
CA GLU A 302 -22.87 -23.11 -2.15
C GLU A 302 -22.18 -24.43 -1.82
N ASN A 303 -21.49 -25.02 -2.79
CA ASN A 303 -20.93 -26.38 -2.61
C ASN A 303 -19.45 -26.37 -2.19
N THR A 304 -18.76 -25.22 -2.30
CA THR A 304 -17.33 -25.16 -2.02
C THR A 304 -17.00 -24.09 -0.99
N ILE A 305 -17.28 -22.80 -1.29
CA ILE A 305 -16.75 -21.70 -0.49
C ILE A 305 -17.48 -21.56 0.86
N LEU A 306 -18.81 -21.54 0.86
CA LEU A 306 -19.59 -21.41 2.08
C LEU A 306 -19.41 -22.56 3.08
N PRO A 307 -19.29 -23.83 2.66
CA PRO A 307 -18.93 -24.92 3.56
C PRO A 307 -17.55 -24.73 4.24
N MET A 308 -16.55 -24.22 3.51
CA MET A 308 -15.23 -23.92 4.07
C MET A 308 -15.31 -22.78 5.11
N ILE A 309 -16.03 -21.71 4.79
CA ILE A 309 -16.25 -20.58 5.72
C ILE A 309 -16.98 -21.08 6.99
N LYS A 310 -18.02 -21.92 6.83
CA LYS A 310 -18.77 -22.47 7.96
C LYS A 310 -17.88 -23.32 8.86
N LYS A 311 -16.98 -24.11 8.29
CA LYS A 311 -16.02 -24.91 9.04
C LYS A 311 -15.07 -24.03 9.84
N GLU A 312 -14.54 -22.98 9.24
CA GLU A 312 -13.62 -22.04 9.89
C GLU A 312 -14.28 -21.26 11.04
N LEU A 313 -15.56 -20.90 10.88
CA LEU A 313 -16.32 -20.21 11.94
C LEU A 313 -16.67 -21.10 13.14
N ASN A 314 -16.58 -22.44 13.00
CA ASN A 314 -16.92 -23.40 14.05
C ASN A 314 -15.68 -24.08 14.68
N GLY A 315 -14.49 -23.81 14.15
CA GLY A 315 -13.21 -24.35 14.66
C GLY A 315 -12.62 -23.46 15.71
#